data_8c07b3a27743d0aa16d67f18bb0c7516
#
_entry.id   8c07b3a27743d0aa16d67f18bb0c7516
#
_cell.length_a   1.000
_cell.length_b   1.000
_cell.length_c   1.000
_cell.angle_alpha   90.00
_cell.angle_beta   90.00
_cell.angle_gamma   90.00
#
_symmetry.space_group_name_H-M   'P 1'
#
loop_
_entity.id
_entity.type
_entity.pdbx_description
1 polymer ?
#
loop_
_entity_poly.entity_id
_entity_poly.type
_entity_poly.pdbx_seq_one_letter_code
_entity_poly.pdbx_strand_id
1 'polypeptide(L)'
;VSRFSIFVNNIKLMEFPELRQTYDYDCGASVLQSVLFYYGKEYRESDIIKDLNVDPNIGAEPADIVRASQKYGLTPEEKENMSIDELKSYIDRGIPVMMMVQAWPDNPVDWNEEWDWAHWVVAIGYDDKRIYFEDPASPKRTYLTYDELDARWHAYIDQENKSYHYGIVMYGKPSGYKHTNMEHMD
;
A
#
# COMPACT_ATOMS: atom_id res chain seq x y z
N VAL A 1 -17.29 27.93 20.28
CA VAL A 1 -17.80 26.54 20.36
C VAL A 1 -16.61 25.63 20.17
N SER A 2 -16.15 25.01 21.27
CA SER A 2 -14.97 24.15 21.35
C SER A 2 -15.23 22.84 20.57
N ARG A 3 -14.40 22.57 19.55
CA ARG A 3 -14.33 21.25 18.92
C ARG A 3 -13.58 20.34 19.87
N PHE A 4 -14.26 19.46 20.56
CA PHE A 4 -13.66 18.33 21.24
C PHE A 4 -13.13 17.35 20.18
N SER A 5 -11.84 17.46 19.85
CA SER A 5 -11.12 16.34 19.28
C SER A 5 -10.93 15.32 20.40
N ILE A 6 -11.62 14.21 20.33
CA ILE A 6 -11.35 13.07 21.20
C ILE A 6 -9.99 12.51 20.74
N PHE A 7 -8.93 12.86 21.46
CA PHE A 7 -7.62 12.22 21.33
C PHE A 7 -7.71 10.80 21.90
N VAL A 8 -8.16 9.88 21.10
CA VAL A 8 -7.96 8.45 21.33
C VAL A 8 -6.66 8.09 20.60
N ASN A 9 -5.57 8.01 21.36
CA ASN A 9 -4.21 7.68 20.89
C ASN A 9 -3.78 8.54 19.69
N ASN A 10 -2.58 9.11 19.69
CA ASN A 10 -1.99 9.95 18.62
C ASN A 10 -1.86 9.26 17.25
N ILE A 11 -2.90 8.55 16.82
CA ILE A 11 -2.95 7.87 15.53
C ILE A 11 -3.30 8.89 14.47
N LYS A 12 -2.41 9.06 13.51
CA LYS A 12 -2.66 9.77 12.27
C LYS A 12 -3.05 8.76 11.21
N LEU A 13 -4.22 8.89 10.62
CA LEU A 13 -4.76 7.92 9.67
C LEU A 13 -5.41 8.64 8.50
N MET A 14 -5.04 8.24 7.27
CA MET A 14 -5.68 8.69 6.06
C MET A 14 -7.09 8.09 5.94
N GLU A 15 -8.04 8.85 5.40
CA GLU A 15 -9.28 8.31 4.88
C GLU A 15 -8.97 7.53 3.61
N PHE A 16 -8.91 6.21 3.70
CA PHE A 16 -8.45 5.35 2.61
C PHE A 16 -9.38 4.16 2.41
N PRO A 17 -9.64 3.71 1.15
CA PRO A 17 -10.49 2.58 0.85
C PRO A 17 -9.94 1.27 1.42
N GLU A 18 -10.83 0.37 1.81
CA GLU A 18 -10.49 -0.98 2.24
C GLU A 18 -10.95 -1.98 1.18
N LEU A 19 -10.01 -2.46 0.37
CA LEU A 19 -10.25 -3.48 -0.64
C LEU A 19 -9.43 -4.73 -0.33
N ARG A 20 -9.91 -5.87 -0.83
CA ARG A 20 -9.30 -7.17 -0.54
C ARG A 20 -8.99 -7.89 -1.84
N GLN A 21 -7.82 -8.52 -1.87
CA GLN A 21 -7.39 -9.33 -2.99
C GLN A 21 -8.33 -10.53 -3.19
N THR A 22 -8.51 -10.89 -4.44
CA THR A 22 -9.36 -12.04 -4.82
C THR A 22 -8.56 -13.34 -4.82
N TYR A 23 -7.29 -13.29 -5.19
CA TYR A 23 -6.38 -14.44 -5.29
C TYR A 23 -5.14 -14.23 -4.45
N ASP A 24 -4.37 -15.29 -4.18
CA ASP A 24 -3.17 -15.20 -3.34
C ASP A 24 -2.01 -14.45 -3.99
N TYR A 25 -2.07 -14.19 -5.29
CA TYR A 25 -0.99 -13.58 -6.09
C TYR A 25 -1.30 -12.15 -6.57
N ASP A 26 -2.48 -11.60 -6.29
CA ASP A 26 -2.92 -10.32 -6.87
C ASP A 26 -2.88 -9.12 -5.90
N CYS A 27 -2.11 -9.23 -4.81
CA CYS A 27 -1.96 -8.17 -3.82
C CYS A 27 -1.61 -6.81 -4.46
N GLY A 28 -0.69 -6.78 -5.44
CA GLY A 28 -0.33 -5.55 -6.14
C GLY A 28 -1.48 -4.94 -6.95
N ALA A 29 -2.33 -5.77 -7.56
CA ALA A 29 -3.51 -5.29 -8.30
C ALA A 29 -4.57 -4.72 -7.35
N SER A 30 -4.85 -5.41 -6.25
CA SER A 30 -5.80 -4.96 -5.24
C SER A 30 -5.34 -3.66 -4.56
N VAL A 31 -4.06 -3.55 -4.23
CA VAL A 31 -3.48 -2.32 -3.68
C VAL A 31 -3.57 -1.17 -4.67
N LEU A 32 -3.23 -1.39 -5.95
CA LEU A 32 -3.38 -0.37 -6.98
C LEU A 32 -4.84 0.04 -7.16
N GLN A 33 -5.78 -0.90 -7.11
CA GLN A 33 -7.22 -0.61 -7.14
C GLN A 33 -7.63 0.31 -5.99
N SER A 34 -7.16 0.05 -4.78
CA SER A 34 -7.41 0.89 -3.60
C SER A 34 -6.88 2.31 -3.79
N VAL A 35 -5.67 2.47 -4.33
CA VAL A 35 -5.07 3.78 -4.63
C VAL A 35 -5.87 4.52 -5.71
N LEU A 36 -6.27 3.82 -6.77
CA LEU A 36 -7.11 4.41 -7.83
C LEU A 36 -8.44 4.89 -7.28
N PHE A 37 -9.10 4.08 -6.46
CA PHE A 37 -10.37 4.44 -5.83
C PHE A 37 -10.21 5.61 -4.86
N TYR A 38 -9.11 5.69 -4.10
CA TYR A 38 -8.77 6.84 -3.28
C TYR A 38 -8.73 8.15 -4.09
N TYR A 39 -8.26 8.09 -5.33
CA TYR A 39 -8.25 9.22 -6.27
C TYR A 39 -9.52 9.34 -7.12
N GLY A 40 -10.61 8.65 -6.76
CA GLY A 40 -11.90 8.74 -7.44
C GLY A 40 -11.92 8.07 -8.81
N LYS A 41 -11.08 7.06 -9.01
CA LYS A 41 -10.95 6.29 -10.25
C LYS A 41 -11.39 4.85 -10.00
N GLU A 42 -12.53 4.47 -10.57
CA GLU A 42 -13.13 3.16 -10.37
C GLU A 42 -12.80 2.24 -11.54
N TYR A 43 -12.04 1.18 -11.23
CA TYR A 43 -11.69 0.12 -12.17
C TYR A 43 -11.92 -1.24 -11.52
N ARG A 44 -12.26 -2.23 -12.34
CA ARG A 44 -12.40 -3.61 -11.85
C ARG A 44 -11.00 -4.20 -11.61
N GLU A 45 -10.84 -4.93 -10.53
CA GLU A 45 -9.60 -5.63 -10.21
C GLU A 45 -9.14 -6.53 -11.37
N SER A 46 -10.07 -7.24 -12.02
CA SER A 46 -9.78 -8.08 -13.18
C SER A 46 -9.16 -7.35 -14.37
N ASP A 47 -9.47 -6.07 -14.56
CA ASP A 47 -8.88 -5.26 -15.60
C ASP A 47 -7.48 -4.79 -15.21
N ILE A 48 -7.31 -4.44 -13.92
CA ILE A 48 -6.00 -4.08 -13.37
C ILE A 48 -5.04 -5.27 -13.41
N ILE A 49 -5.48 -6.48 -13.04
CA ILE A 49 -4.67 -7.72 -13.15
C ILE A 49 -4.15 -7.92 -14.57
N LYS A 50 -4.99 -7.71 -15.59
CA LYS A 50 -4.58 -7.81 -17.02
C LYS A 50 -3.59 -6.72 -17.39
N ASP A 51 -3.83 -5.47 -16.97
CA ASP A 51 -2.97 -4.33 -17.27
C ASP A 51 -1.61 -4.42 -16.59
N LEU A 52 -1.55 -5.00 -15.40
CA LEU A 52 -0.32 -5.32 -14.68
C LEU A 52 0.40 -6.55 -15.25
N ASN A 53 -0.27 -7.34 -16.10
CA ASN A 53 0.28 -8.61 -16.58
C ASN A 53 0.73 -9.53 -15.43
N VAL A 54 -0.10 -9.61 -14.36
CA VAL A 54 0.23 -10.33 -13.13
C VAL A 54 0.55 -11.79 -13.43
N ASP A 55 1.73 -12.24 -13.03
CA ASP A 55 2.11 -13.65 -13.05
C ASP A 55 1.66 -14.33 -11.76
N PRO A 56 0.88 -15.44 -11.83
CA PRO A 56 0.40 -16.14 -10.62
C PRO A 56 1.51 -16.68 -9.70
N ASN A 57 2.74 -16.81 -10.19
CA ASN A 57 3.87 -17.30 -9.39
C ASN A 57 4.75 -16.19 -8.81
N ILE A 58 4.71 -15.00 -9.41
CA ILE A 58 5.60 -13.88 -9.06
C ILE A 58 4.81 -12.72 -8.46
N GLY A 59 3.55 -12.55 -8.88
CA GLY A 59 2.74 -11.38 -8.55
C GLY A 59 2.94 -10.22 -9.53
N ALA A 60 2.74 -8.99 -9.05
CA ALA A 60 2.92 -7.77 -9.82
C ALA A 60 4.30 -7.16 -9.55
N GLU A 61 5.08 -6.98 -10.59
CA GLU A 61 6.38 -6.30 -10.50
C GLU A 61 6.23 -4.77 -10.41
N PRO A 62 7.14 -4.07 -9.71
CA PRO A 62 7.13 -2.61 -9.60
C PRO A 62 7.01 -1.88 -10.93
N ALA A 63 7.76 -2.28 -11.95
CA ALA A 63 7.73 -1.67 -13.28
C ALA A 63 6.34 -1.72 -13.93
N ASP A 64 5.60 -2.82 -13.72
CA ASP A 64 4.24 -2.97 -14.22
C ASP A 64 3.25 -2.08 -13.47
N ILE A 65 3.42 -1.94 -12.15
CA ILE A 65 2.62 -1.02 -11.34
C ILE A 65 2.85 0.43 -11.79
N VAL A 66 4.09 0.84 -12.01
CA VAL A 66 4.43 2.18 -12.52
C VAL A 66 3.77 2.42 -13.88
N ARG A 67 3.92 1.50 -14.82
CA ARG A 67 3.32 1.60 -16.16
C ARG A 67 1.78 1.69 -16.10
N ALA A 68 1.14 0.81 -15.35
CA ALA A 68 -0.31 0.80 -15.21
C ALA A 68 -0.83 2.06 -14.49
N SER A 69 -0.16 2.51 -13.46
CA SER A 69 -0.51 3.75 -12.74
C SER A 69 -0.52 4.96 -13.67
N GLN A 70 0.49 5.09 -14.54
CA GLN A 70 0.56 6.15 -15.55
C GLN A 70 -0.59 6.03 -16.57
N LYS A 71 -0.89 4.82 -17.03
CA LYS A 71 -2.04 4.55 -17.92
C LYS A 71 -3.36 5.03 -17.30
N TYR A 72 -3.52 4.84 -15.99
CA TYR A 72 -4.71 5.28 -15.25
C TYR A 72 -4.67 6.76 -14.83
N GLY A 73 -3.64 7.51 -15.26
CA GLY A 73 -3.54 8.95 -15.05
C GLY A 73 -3.06 9.34 -13.64
N LEU A 74 -2.33 8.46 -12.96
CA LEU A 74 -1.54 8.79 -11.78
C LEU A 74 -0.10 9.15 -12.17
N THR A 75 0.62 9.76 -11.24
CA THR A 75 2.04 10.05 -11.38
C THR A 75 2.81 9.27 -10.31
N PRO A 76 3.30 8.06 -10.64
CA PRO A 76 4.12 7.27 -9.72
C PRO A 76 5.55 7.81 -9.65
N GLU A 77 6.13 7.79 -8.45
CA GLU A 77 7.55 8.10 -8.20
C GLU A 77 8.15 6.95 -7.38
N GLU A 78 9.08 6.22 -7.98
CA GLU A 78 9.80 5.14 -7.29
C GLU A 78 10.87 5.70 -6.37
N LYS A 79 11.00 5.12 -5.19
CA LYS A 79 12.02 5.46 -4.20
C LYS A 79 12.58 4.22 -3.54
N GLU A 80 13.88 4.23 -3.31
CA GLU A 80 14.60 3.25 -2.49
C GLU A 80 15.20 3.94 -1.26
N ASN A 81 15.52 3.16 -0.24
CA ASN A 81 16.10 3.65 1.00
C ASN A 81 15.27 4.78 1.67
N MET A 82 13.97 4.74 1.51
CA MET A 82 13.06 5.71 2.13
C MET A 82 13.12 5.58 3.65
N SER A 83 13.29 6.70 4.35
CA SER A 83 13.21 6.69 5.81
C SER A 83 11.76 6.63 6.30
N ILE A 84 11.57 6.15 7.54
CA ILE A 84 10.24 6.17 8.19
C ILE A 84 9.71 7.61 8.31
N ASP A 85 10.56 8.59 8.56
CA ASP A 85 10.14 9.99 8.65
C ASP A 85 9.72 10.54 7.27
N GLU A 86 10.38 10.12 6.20
CA GLU A 86 9.96 10.45 4.84
C GLU A 86 8.60 9.82 4.53
N LEU A 87 8.40 8.53 4.86
CA LEU A 87 7.12 7.84 4.71
C LEU A 87 5.99 8.57 5.46
N LYS A 88 6.23 8.96 6.72
CA LYS A 88 5.28 9.76 7.51
C LYS A 88 4.94 11.08 6.83
N SER A 89 5.92 11.73 6.21
CA SER A 89 5.68 13.01 5.51
C SER A 89 4.71 12.87 4.33
N TYR A 90 4.71 11.73 3.64
CA TYR A 90 3.73 11.42 2.60
C TYR A 90 2.33 11.17 3.20
N ILE A 91 2.24 10.38 4.26
CA ILE A 91 0.99 10.14 4.98
C ILE A 91 0.38 11.47 5.46
N ASP A 92 1.19 12.37 6.01
CA ASP A 92 0.78 13.69 6.48
C ASP A 92 0.16 14.56 5.39
N ARG A 93 0.64 14.41 4.17
CA ARG A 93 0.15 15.11 2.98
C ARG A 93 -1.01 14.39 2.28
N GLY A 94 -1.46 13.23 2.80
CA GLY A 94 -2.49 12.43 2.16
C GLY A 94 -2.05 11.81 0.83
N ILE A 95 -0.75 11.50 0.69
CA ILE A 95 -0.18 10.88 -0.52
C ILE A 95 0.11 9.41 -0.21
N PRO A 96 -0.64 8.47 -0.81
CA PRO A 96 -0.41 7.05 -0.55
C PRO A 96 0.93 6.57 -1.12
N VAL A 97 1.59 5.70 -0.36
CA VAL A 97 2.81 5.02 -0.78
C VAL A 97 2.53 3.53 -0.84
N MET A 98 2.57 2.96 -2.04
CA MET A 98 2.60 1.52 -2.22
C MET A 98 3.98 1.01 -1.86
N MET A 99 4.07 -0.03 -1.06
CA MET A 99 5.35 -0.57 -0.62
C MET A 99 5.31 -2.10 -0.50
N MET A 100 6.46 -2.72 -0.66
CA MET A 100 6.62 -4.15 -0.47
C MET A 100 7.27 -4.44 0.89
N VAL A 101 6.60 -5.29 1.65
CA VAL A 101 7.12 -5.79 2.94
C VAL A 101 7.11 -7.30 2.96
N GLN A 102 7.98 -7.92 3.75
CA GLN A 102 7.91 -9.36 4.00
C GLN A 102 6.77 -9.65 4.98
N ALA A 103 5.77 -10.43 4.55
CA ALA A 103 4.56 -10.68 5.34
C ALA A 103 3.93 -12.05 5.05
N TRP A 104 3.15 -12.55 5.99
CA TRP A 104 2.28 -13.71 5.88
C TRP A 104 2.98 -15.04 5.51
N PRO A 105 4.11 -15.41 6.16
CA PRO A 105 4.78 -16.67 5.90
C PRO A 105 3.96 -17.85 6.47
N ASP A 106 4.06 -19.00 5.84
CA ASP A 106 3.42 -20.21 6.32
C ASP A 106 4.00 -20.75 7.65
N ASN A 107 5.27 -20.40 7.91
CA ASN A 107 5.99 -20.80 9.12
C ASN A 107 6.77 -19.61 9.67
N PRO A 108 7.14 -19.60 10.98
CA PRO A 108 8.00 -18.59 11.53
C PRO A 108 9.35 -18.50 10.79
N VAL A 109 9.77 -17.29 10.47
CA VAL A 109 10.98 -16.99 9.70
C VAL A 109 11.86 -15.96 10.41
N ASP A 110 13.15 -15.90 10.06
CA ASP A 110 14.00 -14.76 10.40
C ASP A 110 13.83 -13.67 9.33
N TRP A 111 13.19 -12.59 9.68
CA TRP A 111 12.86 -11.50 8.74
C TRP A 111 14.09 -10.82 8.13
N ASN A 112 15.24 -10.88 8.77
CA ASN A 112 16.46 -10.28 8.23
C ASN A 112 17.07 -11.12 7.08
N GLU A 113 16.74 -12.42 7.04
CA GLU A 113 17.25 -13.37 6.04
C GLU A 113 16.19 -13.73 4.99
N GLU A 114 14.92 -13.38 5.24
CA GLU A 114 13.79 -13.81 4.42
C GLU A 114 13.53 -12.85 3.25
N TRP A 115 13.29 -13.39 2.05
CA TRP A 115 13.07 -12.63 0.83
C TRP A 115 11.89 -13.15 -0.02
N ASP A 116 11.28 -14.26 0.37
CA ASP A 116 10.33 -14.97 -0.47
C ASP A 116 8.87 -14.60 -0.19
N TRP A 117 8.61 -13.73 0.80
CA TRP A 117 7.26 -13.34 1.25
C TRP A 117 6.93 -11.88 0.95
N ALA A 118 7.42 -11.38 -0.19
CA ALA A 118 7.14 -10.01 -0.60
C ALA A 118 5.63 -9.79 -0.82
N HIS A 119 5.08 -8.78 -0.18
CA HIS A 119 3.66 -8.46 -0.17
C HIS A 119 3.44 -6.97 -0.35
N TRP A 120 2.54 -6.60 -1.26
CA TRP A 120 2.16 -5.22 -1.50
C TRP A 120 1.15 -4.72 -0.48
N VAL A 121 1.43 -3.56 0.10
CA VAL A 121 0.56 -2.83 1.02
C VAL A 121 0.59 -1.34 0.72
N VAL A 122 -0.35 -0.57 1.29
CA VAL A 122 -0.29 0.90 1.29
C VAL A 122 -0.10 1.40 2.72
N ALA A 123 0.90 2.24 2.95
CA ALA A 123 1.03 2.96 4.21
C ALA A 123 -0.04 4.07 4.30
N ILE A 124 -0.92 3.99 5.28
CA ILE A 124 -2.07 4.87 5.43
C ILE A 124 -2.11 5.64 6.74
N GLY A 125 -1.21 5.34 7.68
CA GLY A 125 -1.20 6.01 8.98
C GLY A 125 -0.02 5.63 9.84
N TYR A 126 0.08 6.31 11.00
CA TYR A 126 1.10 6.02 11.99
C TYR A 126 0.72 6.55 13.39
N ASP A 127 1.40 6.05 14.39
CA ASP A 127 1.48 6.62 15.74
C ASP A 127 2.95 6.74 16.19
N ASP A 128 3.19 6.88 17.48
CA ASP A 128 4.55 7.03 18.03
C ASP A 128 5.43 5.76 17.88
N LYS A 129 4.83 4.60 17.53
CA LYS A 129 5.50 3.30 17.52
C LYS A 129 5.27 2.47 16.28
N ARG A 130 4.26 2.78 15.46
CA ARG A 130 3.72 1.89 14.42
C ARG A 130 3.45 2.63 13.14
N ILE A 131 3.57 1.91 12.03
CA ILE A 131 2.97 2.28 10.73
C ILE A 131 1.75 1.39 10.51
N TYR A 132 0.66 1.99 10.05
CA TYR A 132 -0.60 1.32 9.71
C TYR A 132 -0.75 1.17 8.21
N PHE A 133 -1.28 0.02 7.80
CA PHE A 133 -1.41 -0.32 6.39
C PHE A 133 -2.85 -0.65 6.01
N GLU A 134 -3.20 -0.29 4.80
CA GLU A 134 -4.20 -1.01 4.03
C GLU A 134 -3.51 -2.24 3.44
N ASP A 135 -4.00 -3.40 3.83
CA ASP A 135 -3.42 -4.70 3.53
C ASP A 135 -4.47 -5.58 2.83
N PRO A 136 -4.29 -5.90 1.54
CA PRO A 136 -5.32 -6.61 0.79
C PRO A 136 -5.50 -8.07 1.22
N ALA A 137 -4.55 -8.66 1.94
CA ALA A 137 -4.63 -10.03 2.45
C ALA A 137 -5.39 -10.14 3.78
N SER A 138 -5.67 -9.03 4.46
CA SER A 138 -6.31 -9.02 5.77
C SER A 138 -7.70 -8.35 5.74
N PRO A 139 -8.71 -8.90 6.42
CA PRO A 139 -10.01 -8.23 6.56
C PRO A 139 -9.96 -7.01 7.49
N LYS A 140 -8.81 -6.73 8.08
CA LYS A 140 -8.56 -5.59 8.97
C LYS A 140 -7.32 -4.86 8.50
N ARG A 141 -7.25 -3.57 8.80
CA ARG A 141 -6.00 -2.82 8.71
C ARG A 141 -4.94 -3.46 9.57
N THR A 142 -3.72 -3.54 9.04
CA THR A 142 -2.58 -4.15 9.71
C THR A 142 -1.59 -3.08 10.17
N TYR A 143 -0.62 -3.47 10.96
CA TYR A 143 0.47 -2.60 11.37
C TYR A 143 1.77 -3.36 11.57
N LEU A 144 2.87 -2.63 11.48
CA LEU A 144 4.18 -3.05 11.98
C LEU A 144 4.71 -1.98 12.93
N THR A 145 5.42 -2.40 13.98
CA THR A 145 6.25 -1.45 14.74
C THR A 145 7.38 -0.94 13.86
N TYR A 146 8.03 0.16 14.25
CA TYR A 146 9.14 0.71 13.46
C TYR A 146 10.29 -0.29 13.31
N ASP A 147 10.63 -1.03 14.39
CA ASP A 147 11.68 -2.05 14.34
C ASP A 147 11.29 -3.23 13.45
N GLU A 148 10.03 -3.68 13.50
CA GLU A 148 9.51 -4.72 12.60
C GLU A 148 9.51 -4.26 11.15
N LEU A 149 9.12 -3.01 10.89
CA LEU A 149 9.13 -2.46 9.55
C LEU A 149 10.55 -2.38 8.99
N ASP A 150 11.51 -1.91 9.77
CA ASP A 150 12.92 -1.85 9.37
C ASP A 150 13.46 -3.23 8.97
N ALA A 151 13.12 -4.26 9.74
CA ALA A 151 13.52 -5.64 9.46
C ALA A 151 12.80 -6.28 8.26
N ARG A 152 11.63 -5.77 7.86
CA ARG A 152 10.75 -6.43 6.88
C ARG A 152 10.50 -5.60 5.61
N TRP A 153 11.01 -4.37 5.55
CA TRP A 153 10.81 -3.48 4.40
C TRP A 153 11.91 -3.67 3.37
N HIS A 154 11.90 -4.82 2.75
CA HIS A 154 12.79 -5.18 1.67
C HIS A 154 12.11 -6.20 0.75
N ALA A 155 12.48 -6.22 -0.51
CA ALA A 155 11.98 -7.16 -1.51
C ALA A 155 12.87 -7.19 -2.75
N TYR A 156 12.64 -8.15 -3.63
CA TYR A 156 13.11 -8.05 -5.00
C TYR A 156 12.24 -7.07 -5.77
N ILE A 157 12.85 -6.10 -6.48
CA ILE A 157 12.14 -5.15 -7.35
C ILE A 157 12.00 -5.67 -8.78
N ASP A 158 12.75 -6.71 -9.09
CA ASP A 158 12.63 -7.59 -10.23
C ASP A 158 13.19 -8.97 -9.81
N GLN A 159 13.36 -9.90 -10.76
CA GLN A 159 13.82 -11.25 -10.44
C GLN A 159 15.28 -11.34 -9.97
N GLU A 160 16.06 -10.27 -10.08
CA GLU A 160 17.51 -10.26 -9.81
C GLU A 160 17.93 -9.23 -8.76
N ASN A 161 17.24 -8.07 -8.71
CA ASN A 161 17.68 -6.93 -7.92
C ASN A 161 16.94 -6.80 -6.60
N LYS A 162 17.69 -6.85 -5.52
CA LYS A 162 17.22 -6.60 -4.16
C LYS A 162 17.13 -5.11 -3.86
N SER A 163 16.09 -4.70 -3.18
CA SER A 163 15.89 -3.33 -2.72
C SER A 163 15.47 -3.30 -1.27
N TYR A 164 15.89 -2.25 -0.57
CA TYR A 164 15.52 -1.96 0.81
C TYR A 164 14.72 -0.67 0.85
N HIS A 165 13.69 -0.64 1.69
CA HIS A 165 12.82 0.52 1.90
C HIS A 165 12.29 1.08 0.57
N TYR A 166 11.89 0.16 -0.31
CA TYR A 166 11.34 0.51 -1.62
C TYR A 166 9.86 0.88 -1.50
N GLY A 167 9.48 1.95 -2.17
CA GLY A 167 8.09 2.36 -2.28
C GLY A 167 7.82 3.11 -3.57
N ILE A 168 6.57 3.07 -4.01
CA ILE A 168 6.05 3.86 -5.12
C ILE A 168 5.12 4.92 -4.55
N VAL A 169 5.56 6.16 -4.55
CA VAL A 169 4.76 7.31 -4.11
C VAL A 169 3.75 7.62 -5.22
N MET A 170 2.47 7.56 -4.89
CA MET A 170 1.39 7.70 -5.85
C MET A 170 0.77 9.10 -5.79
N TYR A 171 1.11 9.96 -6.75
CA TYR A 171 0.47 11.27 -6.88
C TYR A 171 -0.74 11.20 -7.78
N GLY A 172 -1.81 11.86 -7.37
CA GLY A 172 -3.04 11.99 -8.13
C GLY A 172 -3.81 13.26 -7.76
N LYS A 173 -4.87 13.53 -8.50
CA LYS A 173 -5.78 14.64 -8.17
C LYS A 173 -6.70 14.20 -7.03
N PRO A 174 -6.69 14.87 -5.87
CA PRO A 174 -7.57 14.52 -4.75
C PRO A 174 -9.04 14.48 -5.15
N SER A 175 -9.74 13.40 -4.79
CA SER A 175 -11.17 13.22 -5.07
C SER A 175 -12.09 13.63 -3.92
N GLY A 176 -11.51 13.84 -2.73
CA GLY A 176 -12.30 14.03 -1.51
C GLY A 176 -12.92 12.75 -0.98
N TYR A 177 -12.30 11.59 -1.26
CA TYR A 177 -12.74 10.30 -0.74
C TYR A 177 -12.99 10.34 0.77
N LYS A 178 -14.12 9.76 1.18
CA LYS A 178 -14.46 9.50 2.59
C LYS A 178 -15.18 8.15 2.67
N HIS A 179 -14.83 7.34 3.65
CA HIS A 179 -15.49 6.05 3.89
C HIS A 179 -16.98 6.19 4.25
N THR A 180 -17.42 7.38 4.62
CA THR A 180 -18.83 7.68 4.92
C THR A 180 -19.65 8.09 3.68
N ASN A 181 -19.02 8.25 2.51
CA ASN A 181 -19.75 8.53 1.29
C ASN A 181 -20.58 7.30 0.91
N MET A 182 -21.84 7.55 0.56
CA MET A 182 -22.78 6.51 0.17
C MET A 182 -23.37 6.85 -1.20
N GLU A 183 -23.55 5.82 -2.00
CA GLU A 183 -24.18 5.91 -3.32
C GLU A 183 -25.51 5.18 -3.30
N HIS A 184 -26.51 5.74 -4.03
CA HIS A 184 -27.80 5.10 -4.18
C HIS A 184 -27.70 3.97 -5.21
N MET A 185 -28.24 2.79 -4.88
CA MET A 185 -28.37 1.68 -5.84
C MET A 185 -29.57 1.93 -6.73
N ASP A 186 -29.33 2.18 -8.00
CA ASP A 186 -30.37 2.38 -9.02
C ASP A 186 -31.01 1.05 -9.49
#